data_95e5e052e8e37d95d59d2cb9be3bb766
#
_entry.id   95e5e052e8e37d95d59d2cb9be3bb766
#
_cell.length_a   1.000
_cell.length_b   1.000
_cell.length_c   1.000
_cell.angle_alpha   90.00
_cell.angle_beta   90.00
_cell.angle_gamma   90.00
#
_symmetry.space_group_name_H-M   'P 1'
#
loop_
_entity.id
_entity.type
_entity.pdbx_description
1 polymer ?
#
loop_
_entity_poly.entity_id
_entity_poly.type
_entity_poly.pdbx_seq_one_letter_code
_entity_poly.pdbx_strand_id
1 'polypeptide(L)'
;MKPKPSINLVSSNFVFIGGLTRSGKSFLCPIISSFKKAEMFLVDSNIENISYLNALNKISFESAKYLVQLNLNERAYNLFISRNVNFRKSDYSSVLNSKNFKEYKYRLAYNDGDQIVTKINKINPIFPIMFHDVMINPKLLLESFPKAKIIYIDRDPTDLVNEWVKKKYFGDFFSNPRNVTLSYKIGKKTVPYWCFNKFKTYIKIRNNFEKVVFFINNLSSIQKKNYRKFKKKYKKRLIIVKFDDLATNSNKILKIISNTIGTKFTKKTNFFIKKEKGNRKINYKIKKKNRQKILRSLSPRFQEIFYNLEKEYKNFK
;
A
#
# COMPACT_ATOMS: atom_id res chain seq x y z
N MET A 1 -5.59 -31.31 -20.11
CA MET A 1 -5.15 -30.11 -19.39
C MET A 1 -6.27 -29.08 -19.43
N LYS A 2 -6.73 -28.51 -18.29
CA LYS A 2 -7.76 -27.45 -18.32
C LYS A 2 -7.16 -26.14 -18.83
N PRO A 3 -7.79 -25.43 -19.78
CA PRO A 3 -7.30 -24.16 -20.28
C PRO A 3 -7.24 -23.11 -19.16
N LYS A 4 -6.20 -22.26 -19.18
CA LYS A 4 -6.01 -21.18 -18.20
C LYS A 4 -6.08 -19.83 -18.90
N PRO A 5 -6.73 -18.82 -18.28
CA PRO A 5 -6.70 -17.47 -18.82
C PRO A 5 -5.25 -16.95 -18.91
N SER A 6 -4.92 -16.31 -20.02
CA SER A 6 -3.58 -15.74 -20.26
C SER A 6 -3.70 -14.38 -20.91
N ILE A 7 -2.73 -13.51 -20.66
CA ILE A 7 -2.64 -12.18 -21.26
C ILE A 7 -1.17 -11.80 -21.51
N ASN A 8 -0.90 -11.16 -22.63
CA ASN A 8 0.39 -10.56 -22.90
C ASN A 8 0.57 -9.27 -22.10
N LEU A 9 1.70 -9.14 -21.41
CA LEU A 9 1.95 -8.02 -20.53
C LEU A 9 2.51 -6.81 -21.28
N VAL A 10 1.84 -5.67 -21.19
CA VAL A 10 2.34 -4.37 -21.66
C VAL A 10 3.57 -3.95 -20.85
N SER A 11 3.56 -4.24 -19.54
CA SER A 11 4.70 -4.05 -18.65
C SER A 11 4.66 -5.08 -17.52
N SER A 12 5.82 -5.37 -16.95
CA SER A 12 5.94 -6.17 -15.72
C SER A 12 6.63 -5.43 -14.58
N ASN A 13 6.97 -4.15 -14.79
CA ASN A 13 7.78 -3.35 -13.86
C ASN A 13 6.91 -2.52 -12.90
N PHE A 14 6.13 -3.22 -12.08
CA PHE A 14 5.27 -2.62 -11.05
C PHE A 14 5.95 -2.59 -9.70
N VAL A 15 5.73 -1.51 -8.95
CA VAL A 15 6.17 -1.37 -7.55
C VAL A 15 4.95 -1.13 -6.67
N PHE A 16 4.52 -2.16 -5.97
CA PHE A 16 3.40 -2.08 -5.03
C PHE A 16 3.88 -1.52 -3.69
N ILE A 17 3.36 -0.37 -3.30
CA ILE A 17 3.74 0.34 -2.08
C ILE A 17 2.58 0.26 -1.11
N GLY A 18 2.74 -0.50 -0.04
CA GLY A 18 1.64 -0.78 0.86
C GLY A 18 2.03 -0.85 2.34
N GLY A 19 1.01 -1.10 3.14
CA GLY A 19 1.06 -1.17 4.59
C GLY A 19 -0.28 -0.72 5.16
N LEU A 20 -0.50 -0.86 6.46
CA LEU A 20 -1.76 -0.49 7.08
C LEU A 20 -2.15 0.95 6.73
N THR A 21 -3.45 1.23 6.74
CA THR A 21 -3.92 2.62 6.63
C THR A 21 -3.16 3.52 7.60
N ARG A 22 -2.69 4.69 7.14
CA ARG A 22 -1.83 5.63 7.90
C ARG A 22 -0.39 5.14 8.15
N SER A 23 0.09 4.11 7.47
CA SER A 23 1.49 3.65 7.61
C SER A 23 2.53 4.58 6.98
N GLY A 24 2.15 5.52 6.10
CA GLY A 24 3.09 6.43 5.43
C GLY A 24 3.18 6.24 3.91
N LYS A 25 2.22 5.55 3.30
CA LYS A 25 2.16 5.35 1.84
C LYS A 25 2.11 6.67 1.07
N SER A 26 1.28 7.61 1.52
CA SER A 26 1.17 8.94 0.93
C SER A 26 2.45 9.78 1.03
N PHE A 27 3.34 9.46 1.98
CA PHE A 27 4.69 10.02 2.05
C PHE A 27 5.60 9.41 0.98
N LEU A 28 5.59 8.09 0.83
CA LEU A 28 6.57 7.37 -0.01
C LEU A 28 6.21 7.41 -1.50
N CYS A 29 4.93 7.29 -1.87
CA CYS A 29 4.50 7.18 -3.26
C CYS A 29 4.91 8.37 -4.14
N PRO A 30 4.71 9.65 -3.74
CA PRO A 30 5.16 10.80 -4.52
C PRO A 30 6.69 10.85 -4.70
N ILE A 31 7.44 10.42 -3.67
CA ILE A 31 8.90 10.39 -3.74
C ILE A 31 9.37 9.33 -4.73
N ILE A 32 8.80 8.11 -4.71
CA ILE A 32 9.14 7.07 -5.69
C ILE A 32 8.76 7.50 -7.11
N SER A 33 7.60 8.15 -7.28
CA SER A 33 7.21 8.73 -8.59
C SER A 33 8.19 9.79 -9.10
N SER A 34 9.05 10.34 -8.22
CA SER A 34 10.11 11.28 -8.63
C SER A 34 11.40 10.60 -9.13
N PHE A 35 11.55 9.28 -9.01
CA PHE A 35 12.74 8.56 -9.46
C PHE A 35 12.82 8.48 -10.99
N LYS A 36 14.04 8.23 -11.51
CA LYS A 36 14.26 8.08 -12.97
C LYS A 36 13.36 6.96 -13.51
N LYS A 37 12.72 7.20 -14.65
CA LYS A 37 11.77 6.27 -15.31
C LYS A 37 10.51 5.92 -14.51
N ALA A 38 10.28 6.50 -13.34
CA ALA A 38 9.05 6.24 -12.61
C ALA A 38 7.91 7.16 -13.10
N GLU A 39 6.77 6.55 -13.37
CA GLU A 39 5.51 7.23 -13.68
C GLU A 39 4.86 7.76 -12.39
N MET A 40 3.80 8.56 -12.55
CA MET A 40 2.97 8.97 -11.41
C MET A 40 2.33 7.74 -10.78
N PHE A 41 2.30 7.68 -9.46
CA PHE A 41 1.71 6.52 -8.79
C PHE A 41 0.20 6.45 -9.00
N LEU A 42 -0.28 5.23 -9.12
CA LEU A 42 -1.70 4.91 -9.24
C LEU A 42 -2.29 4.51 -7.88
N VAL A 43 -3.57 4.76 -7.72
CA VAL A 43 -4.41 4.24 -6.62
C VAL A 43 -5.53 3.46 -7.28
N ASP A 44 -5.61 2.16 -7.02
CA ASP A 44 -6.62 1.31 -7.65
C ASP A 44 -7.22 0.33 -6.64
N SER A 45 -8.46 0.61 -6.25
CA SER A 45 -9.20 -0.22 -5.30
C SER A 45 -9.69 -1.54 -5.91
N ASN A 46 -9.84 -1.63 -7.23
CA ASN A 46 -10.29 -2.87 -7.88
C ASN A 46 -9.26 -3.97 -7.67
N ILE A 47 -7.97 -3.66 -7.88
CA ILE A 47 -6.87 -4.61 -7.68
C ILE A 47 -6.74 -5.03 -6.22
N GLU A 48 -6.94 -4.10 -5.29
CA GLU A 48 -6.99 -4.43 -3.86
C GLU A 48 -8.11 -5.41 -3.56
N ASN A 49 -9.33 -5.15 -4.05
CA ASN A 49 -10.48 -6.03 -3.84
C ASN A 49 -10.31 -7.41 -4.50
N ILE A 50 -9.74 -7.49 -5.69
CA ILE A 50 -9.38 -8.77 -6.33
C ILE A 50 -8.42 -9.57 -5.43
N SER A 51 -7.40 -8.90 -4.86
CA SER A 51 -6.46 -9.52 -3.93
C SER A 51 -7.16 -10.05 -2.67
N TYR A 52 -8.10 -9.29 -2.11
CA TYR A 52 -8.86 -9.71 -0.92
C TYR A 52 -9.78 -10.88 -1.24
N LEU A 53 -10.54 -10.83 -2.33
CA LEU A 53 -11.45 -11.90 -2.75
C LEU A 53 -10.70 -13.22 -2.96
N ASN A 54 -9.52 -13.17 -3.58
CA ASN A 54 -8.69 -14.37 -3.74
C ASN A 54 -8.11 -14.86 -2.40
N ALA A 55 -7.61 -13.98 -1.54
CA ALA A 55 -7.12 -14.36 -0.22
C ALA A 55 -8.19 -14.99 0.68
N LEU A 56 -9.46 -14.67 0.42
CA LEU A 56 -10.64 -15.22 1.09
C LEU A 56 -11.27 -16.41 0.35
N ASN A 57 -10.62 -16.93 -0.67
CA ASN A 57 -11.09 -18.04 -1.51
C ASN A 57 -12.47 -17.79 -2.17
N LYS A 58 -12.79 -16.53 -2.49
CA LYS A 58 -14.03 -16.15 -3.19
C LYS A 58 -13.88 -16.19 -4.71
N ILE A 59 -12.66 -16.12 -5.22
CA ILE A 59 -12.29 -16.32 -6.62
C ILE A 59 -11.02 -17.18 -6.71
N SER A 60 -10.87 -17.91 -7.80
CA SER A 60 -9.69 -18.76 -8.03
C SER A 60 -8.42 -17.92 -8.16
N PHE A 61 -7.25 -18.53 -7.90
CA PHE A 61 -5.96 -17.85 -8.09
C PHE A 61 -5.72 -17.44 -9.56
N GLU A 62 -6.07 -18.32 -10.49
CA GLU A 62 -5.90 -18.07 -11.92
C GLU A 62 -6.80 -16.92 -12.40
N SER A 63 -8.08 -16.90 -11.96
CA SER A 63 -8.98 -15.78 -12.28
C SER A 63 -8.50 -14.47 -11.67
N ALA A 64 -8.07 -14.49 -10.43
CA ALA A 64 -7.53 -13.30 -9.77
C ALA A 64 -6.27 -12.78 -10.47
N LYS A 65 -5.36 -13.69 -10.85
CA LYS A 65 -4.14 -13.35 -11.59
C LYS A 65 -4.45 -12.70 -12.93
N TYR A 66 -5.35 -13.29 -13.69
CA TYR A 66 -5.79 -12.73 -14.96
C TYR A 66 -6.39 -11.34 -14.81
N LEU A 67 -7.31 -11.16 -13.86
CA LEU A 67 -7.95 -9.86 -13.60
C LEU A 67 -6.95 -8.79 -13.16
N VAL A 68 -5.98 -9.14 -12.32
CA VAL A 68 -4.91 -8.21 -11.90
C VAL A 68 -4.02 -7.83 -13.08
N GLN A 69 -3.67 -8.79 -13.94
CA GLN A 69 -2.88 -8.54 -15.13
C GLN A 69 -3.62 -7.67 -16.13
N LEU A 70 -4.90 -7.96 -16.41
CA LEU A 70 -5.74 -7.18 -17.31
C LEU A 70 -5.86 -5.73 -16.86
N ASN A 71 -6.27 -5.53 -15.60
CA ASN A 71 -6.45 -4.17 -15.06
C ASN A 71 -5.14 -3.37 -15.05
N LEU A 72 -4.02 -3.95 -14.62
CA LEU A 72 -2.75 -3.21 -14.59
C LEU A 72 -2.12 -3.01 -15.96
N ASN A 73 -2.35 -3.88 -16.93
CA ASN A 73 -1.99 -3.64 -18.32
C ASN A 73 -2.70 -2.41 -18.87
N GLU A 74 -4.01 -2.37 -18.71
CA GLU A 74 -4.82 -1.21 -19.14
C GLU A 74 -4.37 0.07 -18.45
N ARG A 75 -4.18 0.05 -17.12
CA ARG A 75 -3.72 1.21 -16.35
C ARG A 75 -2.33 1.69 -16.78
N ALA A 76 -1.39 0.78 -17.00
CA ALA A 76 -0.03 1.12 -17.43
C ALA A 76 -0.03 1.75 -18.82
N TYR A 77 -0.77 1.17 -19.75
CA TYR A 77 -0.92 1.68 -21.10
C TYR A 77 -1.55 3.07 -21.10
N ASN A 78 -2.71 3.21 -20.44
CA ASN A 78 -3.45 4.48 -20.37
C ASN A 78 -2.63 5.59 -19.69
N LEU A 79 -1.94 5.29 -18.59
CA LEU A 79 -1.08 6.25 -17.92
C LEU A 79 0.07 6.70 -18.83
N PHE A 80 0.65 5.78 -19.59
CA PHE A 80 1.78 6.08 -20.47
C PHE A 80 1.39 7.02 -21.62
N ILE A 81 0.18 6.91 -22.18
CA ILE A 81 -0.33 7.83 -23.22
C ILE A 81 -1.16 8.99 -22.66
N SER A 82 -1.18 9.14 -21.34
CA SER A 82 -1.98 10.20 -20.67
C SER A 82 -3.49 10.06 -20.84
N ARG A 83 -4.00 8.85 -21.12
CA ARG A 83 -5.43 8.54 -21.15
C ARG A 83 -5.92 8.18 -19.75
N ASN A 84 -7.11 8.63 -19.36
CA ASN A 84 -7.73 8.34 -18.06
C ASN A 84 -6.82 8.63 -16.85
N VAL A 85 -6.01 9.69 -16.94
CA VAL A 85 -5.15 10.15 -15.84
C VAL A 85 -5.87 11.12 -14.92
N ASN A 86 -5.43 11.15 -13.65
CA ASN A 86 -6.02 12.05 -12.67
C ASN A 86 -5.46 13.47 -12.82
N PHE A 87 -6.32 14.41 -13.23
CA PHE A 87 -6.00 15.86 -13.31
C PHE A 87 -6.51 16.65 -12.09
N ARG A 88 -7.09 16.03 -11.07
CA ARG A 88 -7.60 16.75 -9.91
C ARG A 88 -6.43 17.23 -9.04
N LYS A 89 -6.19 18.55 -9.04
CA LYS A 89 -5.03 19.20 -8.39
C LYS A 89 -4.87 18.86 -6.91
N SER A 90 -5.98 18.69 -6.18
CA SER A 90 -5.98 18.37 -4.76
C SER A 90 -5.55 16.93 -4.44
N ASP A 91 -5.54 16.04 -5.42
CA ASP A 91 -5.23 14.63 -5.20
C ASP A 91 -3.73 14.38 -5.28
N TYR A 92 -3.20 13.60 -4.34
CA TYR A 92 -1.79 13.22 -4.34
C TYR A 92 -1.36 12.48 -5.62
N SER A 93 -2.26 11.67 -6.22
CA SER A 93 -2.02 10.90 -7.45
C SER A 93 -2.24 11.71 -8.74
N SER A 94 -2.49 13.01 -8.63
CA SER A 94 -2.68 13.86 -9.82
C SER A 94 -1.39 14.02 -10.62
N VAL A 95 -1.48 13.86 -11.95
CA VAL A 95 -0.34 14.11 -12.85
C VAL A 95 0.14 15.56 -12.81
N LEU A 96 -0.73 16.51 -12.37
CA LEU A 96 -0.33 17.90 -12.12
C LEU A 96 0.74 18.01 -11.02
N ASN A 97 0.80 17.05 -10.11
CA ASN A 97 1.78 16.95 -9.04
C ASN A 97 3.03 16.15 -9.46
N SER A 98 3.09 15.62 -10.68
CA SER A 98 4.21 14.84 -11.18
C SER A 98 5.45 15.70 -11.44
N LYS A 99 6.62 15.10 -11.27
CA LYS A 99 7.90 15.70 -11.73
C LYS A 99 7.91 15.95 -13.25
N ASN A 100 7.14 15.18 -14.01
CA ASN A 100 7.15 15.13 -15.47
C ASN A 100 5.82 15.62 -16.08
N PHE A 101 5.13 16.57 -15.44
CA PHE A 101 3.83 17.04 -15.93
C PHE A 101 3.87 17.44 -17.42
N LYS A 102 4.93 18.13 -17.89
CA LYS A 102 5.08 18.51 -19.30
C LYS A 102 5.08 17.29 -20.23
N GLU A 103 5.65 16.19 -19.80
CA GLU A 103 5.68 14.94 -20.57
C GLU A 103 4.29 14.30 -20.68
N TYR A 104 3.48 14.34 -19.62
CA TYR A 104 2.08 13.89 -19.70
C TYR A 104 1.25 14.74 -20.68
N LYS A 105 1.47 16.04 -20.72
CA LYS A 105 0.85 16.92 -21.74
C LYS A 105 1.28 16.55 -23.16
N TYR A 106 2.56 16.33 -23.37
CA TYR A 106 3.09 15.93 -24.67
C TYR A 106 2.53 14.58 -25.13
N ARG A 107 2.38 13.63 -24.22
CA ARG A 107 1.85 12.29 -24.53
C ARG A 107 0.36 12.29 -24.90
N LEU A 108 -0.39 13.35 -24.64
CA LEU A 108 -1.77 13.49 -25.15
C LEU A 108 -1.85 13.49 -26.69
N ALA A 109 -0.76 13.84 -27.36
CA ALA A 109 -0.66 13.80 -28.83
C ALA A 109 -0.18 12.45 -29.36
N TYR A 110 0.01 11.44 -28.53
CA TYR A 110 0.41 10.12 -29.00
C TYR A 110 -0.77 9.41 -29.68
N ASN A 111 -0.52 8.86 -30.86
CA ASN A 111 -1.46 7.94 -31.48
C ASN A 111 -1.54 6.63 -30.70
N ASP A 112 -2.72 6.05 -30.61
CA ASP A 112 -2.96 4.74 -30.03
C ASP A 112 -2.36 3.63 -30.91
N GLY A 113 -2.03 2.46 -30.31
CA GLY A 113 -1.63 1.28 -31.06
C GLY A 113 -0.33 0.62 -30.59
N ASP A 114 0.12 -0.38 -31.36
CA ASP A 114 1.24 -1.27 -31.03
C ASP A 114 2.58 -0.54 -30.84
N GLN A 115 2.75 0.57 -31.54
CA GLN A 115 3.92 1.43 -31.38
C GLN A 115 4.10 1.96 -29.94
N ILE A 116 3.00 2.10 -29.19
CA ILE A 116 3.04 2.52 -27.78
C ILE A 116 3.59 1.37 -26.92
N VAL A 117 3.16 0.14 -27.16
CA VAL A 117 3.68 -1.05 -26.46
C VAL A 117 5.18 -1.18 -26.70
N THR A 118 5.63 -0.97 -27.92
CA THR A 118 7.06 -0.95 -28.29
C THR A 118 7.82 0.14 -27.53
N LYS A 119 7.26 1.36 -27.43
CA LYS A 119 7.85 2.45 -26.64
C LYS A 119 7.93 2.11 -25.15
N ILE A 120 6.86 1.55 -24.57
CA ILE A 120 6.83 1.11 -23.16
C ILE A 120 7.92 0.07 -22.91
N ASN A 121 8.05 -0.92 -23.76
CA ASN A 121 9.08 -1.96 -23.65
C ASN A 121 10.49 -1.40 -23.72
N LYS A 122 10.76 -0.48 -24.65
CA LYS A 122 12.07 0.20 -24.81
C LYS A 122 12.44 1.05 -23.61
N ILE A 123 11.51 1.86 -23.11
CA ILE A 123 11.73 2.76 -21.95
C ILE A 123 11.77 1.94 -20.66
N ASN A 124 10.95 0.89 -20.57
CA ASN A 124 10.73 0.07 -19.37
C ASN A 124 10.44 0.93 -18.14
N PRO A 125 9.35 1.71 -18.15
CA PRO A 125 8.99 2.59 -17.05
C PRO A 125 8.63 1.79 -15.80
N ILE A 126 8.77 2.43 -14.64
CA ILE A 126 8.35 1.89 -13.35
C ILE A 126 6.96 2.44 -13.05
N PHE A 127 6.01 1.56 -12.75
CA PHE A 127 4.65 1.91 -12.37
C PHE A 127 4.44 1.72 -10.87
N PRO A 128 4.54 2.79 -10.05
CA PRO A 128 4.26 2.71 -8.63
C PRO A 128 2.75 2.59 -8.39
N ILE A 129 2.33 1.65 -7.55
CA ILE A 129 0.93 1.45 -7.17
C ILE A 129 0.81 1.58 -5.65
N MET A 130 0.01 2.53 -5.19
CA MET A 130 -0.33 2.63 -3.77
C MET A 130 -1.37 1.58 -3.41
N PHE A 131 -1.08 0.77 -2.39
CA PHE A 131 -1.89 -0.35 -1.98
C PHE A 131 -2.11 -0.33 -0.45
N HIS A 132 -3.32 -0.57 0.05
CA HIS A 132 -3.55 -0.54 1.49
C HIS A 132 -2.95 -1.77 2.16
N ASP A 133 -3.44 -2.94 1.86
CA ASP A 133 -3.07 -4.16 2.57
C ASP A 133 -2.26 -5.11 1.69
N VAL A 134 -1.17 -4.61 1.12
CA VAL A 134 -0.36 -5.28 0.08
C VAL A 134 0.10 -6.70 0.46
N MET A 135 0.30 -6.94 1.76
CA MET A 135 0.75 -8.24 2.26
C MET A 135 -0.39 -9.23 2.55
N ILE A 136 -1.64 -8.90 2.22
CA ILE A 136 -2.74 -9.88 2.30
C ILE A 136 -2.55 -10.99 1.26
N ASN A 137 -2.12 -10.64 0.06
CA ASN A 137 -1.89 -11.61 -1.02
C ASN A 137 -0.65 -11.26 -1.86
N PRO A 138 0.56 -11.25 -1.26
CA PRO A 138 1.78 -10.89 -1.98
C PRO A 138 2.12 -11.87 -3.11
N LYS A 139 1.73 -13.15 -2.95
CA LYS A 139 1.92 -14.17 -3.98
C LYS A 139 1.22 -13.78 -5.28
N LEU A 140 -0.05 -13.37 -5.21
CA LEU A 140 -0.83 -12.96 -6.38
C LEU A 140 -0.12 -11.85 -7.14
N LEU A 141 0.26 -10.76 -6.45
CA LEU A 141 0.89 -9.61 -7.08
C LEU A 141 2.25 -9.95 -7.73
N LEU A 142 3.07 -10.74 -7.02
CA LEU A 142 4.41 -11.10 -7.49
C LEU A 142 4.41 -12.18 -8.58
N GLU A 143 3.41 -13.06 -8.61
CA GLU A 143 3.26 -14.06 -9.68
C GLU A 143 2.49 -13.52 -10.91
N SER A 144 1.74 -12.43 -10.74
CA SER A 144 1.14 -11.72 -11.89
C SER A 144 2.18 -11.00 -12.74
N PHE A 145 3.25 -10.48 -12.12
CA PHE A 145 4.28 -9.70 -12.82
C PHE A 145 5.69 -10.14 -12.41
N PRO A 146 6.47 -10.72 -13.32
CA PRO A 146 7.80 -11.28 -13.00
C PRO A 146 8.80 -10.26 -12.41
N LYS A 147 8.74 -9.00 -12.84
CA LYS A 147 9.63 -7.93 -12.35
C LYS A 147 9.04 -7.12 -11.19
N ALA A 148 7.80 -7.39 -10.80
CA ALA A 148 7.15 -6.64 -9.72
C ALA A 148 7.87 -6.75 -8.38
N LYS A 149 7.81 -5.67 -7.60
CA LYS A 149 8.35 -5.59 -6.25
C LYS A 149 7.29 -5.04 -5.29
N ILE A 150 7.39 -5.43 -4.03
CA ILE A 150 6.53 -4.93 -2.96
C ILE A 150 7.38 -4.20 -1.94
N ILE A 151 6.97 -2.98 -1.60
CA ILE A 151 7.51 -2.21 -0.48
C ILE A 151 6.43 -2.17 0.59
N TYR A 152 6.69 -2.86 1.71
CA TYR A 152 5.81 -2.87 2.86
C TYR A 152 6.29 -1.88 3.91
N ILE A 153 5.46 -0.88 4.22
CA ILE A 153 5.75 0.12 5.23
C ILE A 153 5.14 -0.34 6.55
N ASP A 154 6.01 -0.68 7.51
CA ASP A 154 5.63 -1.00 8.88
C ASP A 154 5.74 0.27 9.73
N ARG A 155 4.68 0.59 10.46
CA ARG A 155 4.63 1.79 11.31
C ARG A 155 4.44 1.41 12.77
N ASP A 156 5.04 2.20 13.66
CA ASP A 156 4.93 2.05 15.11
C ASP A 156 3.46 1.97 15.56
N PRO A 157 3.07 0.96 16.35
CA PRO A 157 1.71 0.76 16.82
C PRO A 157 1.15 1.94 17.60
N THR A 158 1.97 2.66 18.38
CA THR A 158 1.54 3.87 19.10
C THR A 158 1.02 4.93 18.13
N ASP A 159 1.76 5.15 17.04
CA ASP A 159 1.38 6.14 16.05
C ASP A 159 0.15 5.68 15.26
N LEU A 160 0.06 4.39 14.90
CA LEU A 160 -1.08 3.84 14.19
C LEU A 160 -2.36 3.96 15.02
N VAL A 161 -2.34 3.50 16.28
CA VAL A 161 -3.51 3.57 17.18
C VAL A 161 -3.96 5.01 17.38
N ASN A 162 -3.02 5.92 17.66
CA ASN A 162 -3.33 7.34 17.83
C ASN A 162 -3.97 7.96 16.56
N GLU A 163 -3.42 7.67 15.38
CA GLU A 163 -3.97 8.17 14.11
C GLU A 163 -5.35 7.57 13.79
N TRP A 164 -5.55 6.27 14.03
CA TRP A 164 -6.83 5.63 13.75
C TRP A 164 -7.93 6.08 14.69
N VAL A 165 -7.63 6.28 15.99
CA VAL A 165 -8.57 6.87 16.96
C VAL A 165 -8.92 8.29 16.56
N LYS A 166 -7.92 9.14 16.24
CA LYS A 166 -8.13 10.50 15.77
C LYS A 166 -9.00 10.60 14.52
N LYS A 167 -8.86 9.65 13.59
CA LYS A 167 -9.63 9.57 12.34
C LYS A 167 -10.93 8.79 12.46
N LYS A 168 -11.28 8.32 13.66
CA LYS A 168 -12.50 7.57 13.97
C LYS A 168 -12.65 6.28 13.13
N TYR A 169 -11.53 5.57 12.85
CA TYR A 169 -11.53 4.30 12.10
C TYR A 169 -11.99 3.12 12.96
N PHE A 170 -13.13 3.27 13.64
CA PHE A 170 -13.72 2.28 14.54
C PHE A 170 -15.25 2.27 14.53
N GLY A 171 -15.91 3.20 13.83
CA GLY A 171 -17.37 3.34 13.77
C GLY A 171 -17.95 2.85 12.43
N ASP A 172 -18.88 3.62 11.89
CA ASP A 172 -19.55 3.33 10.60
C ASP A 172 -18.66 3.56 9.37
N PHE A 173 -17.35 3.60 9.59
CA PHE A 173 -16.34 3.76 8.55
C PHE A 173 -16.55 2.75 7.39
N PHE A 174 -16.92 1.52 7.73
CA PHE A 174 -17.09 0.45 6.74
C PHE A 174 -18.42 0.50 5.99
N SER A 175 -19.37 1.31 6.44
CA SER A 175 -20.66 1.56 5.77
C SER A 175 -20.62 2.74 4.82
N ASN A 176 -19.55 3.53 4.83
CA ASN A 176 -19.39 4.68 3.95
C ASN A 176 -19.03 4.19 2.53
N PRO A 177 -19.84 4.51 1.49
CA PRO A 177 -19.61 4.06 0.12
C PRO A 177 -18.31 4.59 -0.49
N ARG A 178 -17.71 5.63 0.09
CA ARG A 178 -16.39 6.16 -0.31
C ARG A 178 -15.22 5.33 0.19
N ASN A 179 -15.46 4.45 1.16
CA ASN A 179 -14.47 3.54 1.70
C ASN A 179 -14.55 2.23 0.94
N VAL A 180 -13.65 2.02 0.01
CA VAL A 180 -13.61 0.84 -0.86
C VAL A 180 -13.02 -0.41 -0.17
N THR A 181 -13.14 -0.48 1.16
CA THR A 181 -12.69 -1.64 1.94
C THR A 181 -13.70 -2.78 1.82
N LEU A 182 -13.23 -3.97 1.46
CA LEU A 182 -14.07 -5.17 1.43
C LEU A 182 -14.64 -5.45 2.83
N SER A 183 -15.95 -5.53 2.90
CA SER A 183 -16.67 -5.71 4.16
C SER A 183 -17.77 -6.75 4.01
N TYR A 184 -18.14 -7.39 5.13
CA TYR A 184 -19.23 -8.34 5.20
C TYR A 184 -20.37 -7.77 5.99
N LYS A 185 -21.60 -7.98 5.51
CA LYS A 185 -22.82 -7.68 6.25
C LYS A 185 -23.21 -8.90 7.09
N ILE A 186 -23.32 -8.74 8.40
CA ILE A 186 -23.75 -9.76 9.35
C ILE A 186 -24.94 -9.21 10.14
N GLY A 187 -26.15 -9.61 9.78
CA GLY A 187 -27.37 -8.97 10.24
C GLY A 187 -27.39 -7.49 9.87
N LYS A 188 -27.60 -6.61 10.82
CA LYS A 188 -27.61 -5.15 10.63
C LYS A 188 -26.22 -4.49 10.72
N LYS A 189 -25.14 -5.27 10.95
CA LYS A 189 -23.77 -4.73 11.15
C LYS A 189 -22.88 -4.98 9.95
N THR A 190 -22.03 -4.01 9.61
CA THR A 190 -20.99 -4.14 8.61
C THR A 190 -19.64 -4.36 9.30
N VAL A 191 -18.88 -5.35 8.86
CA VAL A 191 -17.63 -5.79 9.47
C VAL A 191 -16.55 -5.89 8.40
N PRO A 192 -15.35 -5.31 8.60
CA PRO A 192 -14.28 -5.44 7.64
C PRO A 192 -13.81 -6.90 7.52
N TYR A 193 -13.32 -7.28 6.35
CA TYR A 193 -12.94 -8.66 6.02
C TYR A 193 -11.97 -9.30 7.04
N TRP A 194 -11.05 -8.52 7.60
CA TRP A 194 -10.08 -9.04 8.58
C TRP A 194 -10.63 -9.32 9.97
N CYS A 195 -11.88 -8.92 10.23
CA CYS A 195 -12.58 -9.19 11.48
C CYS A 195 -13.68 -10.25 11.33
N PHE A 196 -13.95 -10.74 10.11
CA PHE A 196 -15.05 -11.66 9.84
C PHE A 196 -15.04 -12.88 10.76
N ASN A 197 -13.91 -13.60 10.84
CA ASN A 197 -13.78 -14.78 11.69
C ASN A 197 -13.73 -14.49 13.21
N LYS A 198 -13.65 -13.21 13.58
CA LYS A 198 -13.63 -12.74 14.99
C LYS A 198 -14.81 -11.82 15.31
N PHE A 199 -15.88 -11.92 14.54
CA PHE A 199 -17.05 -11.05 14.67
C PHE A 199 -17.63 -11.08 16.08
N LYS A 200 -17.83 -12.28 16.69
CA LYS A 200 -18.35 -12.42 18.07
C LYS A 200 -17.53 -11.65 19.10
N THR A 201 -16.21 -11.57 18.92
CA THR A 201 -15.33 -10.78 19.78
C THR A 201 -15.48 -9.30 19.49
N TYR A 202 -15.48 -8.91 18.21
CA TYR A 202 -15.60 -7.52 17.79
C TYR A 202 -16.85 -6.83 18.33
N ILE A 203 -18.00 -7.48 18.25
CA ILE A 203 -19.29 -6.87 18.68
C ILE A 203 -19.39 -6.59 20.18
N LYS A 204 -18.56 -7.28 21.00
CA LYS A 204 -18.51 -7.09 22.46
C LYS A 204 -17.63 -5.91 22.87
N ILE A 205 -16.74 -5.43 21.98
CA ILE A 205 -15.84 -4.32 22.28
C ILE A 205 -16.61 -3.00 22.22
N ARG A 206 -16.67 -2.28 23.33
CA ARG A 206 -17.34 -0.98 23.44
C ARG A 206 -16.38 0.18 23.30
N ASN A 207 -15.18 0.05 23.89
CA ASN A 207 -14.15 1.08 23.90
C ASN A 207 -13.52 1.27 22.50
N ASN A 208 -13.43 2.52 22.06
CA ASN A 208 -12.91 2.86 20.73
C ASN A 208 -11.40 2.60 20.57
N PHE A 209 -10.60 2.77 21.62
CA PHE A 209 -9.18 2.42 21.61
C PHE A 209 -9.01 0.91 21.46
N GLU A 210 -9.79 0.13 22.17
CA GLU A 210 -9.77 -1.34 22.09
C GLU A 210 -10.20 -1.84 20.70
N LYS A 211 -11.23 -1.24 20.09
CA LYS A 211 -11.62 -1.55 18.70
C LYS A 211 -10.47 -1.30 17.73
N VAL A 212 -9.79 -0.16 17.86
CA VAL A 212 -8.66 0.18 16.99
C VAL A 212 -7.49 -0.77 17.21
N VAL A 213 -7.13 -1.07 18.47
CA VAL A 213 -6.08 -2.07 18.78
C VAL A 213 -6.44 -3.43 18.22
N PHE A 214 -7.71 -3.86 18.36
CA PHE A 214 -8.20 -5.11 17.80
C PHE A 214 -8.07 -5.17 16.27
N PHE A 215 -8.43 -4.11 15.56
CA PHE A 215 -8.30 -4.03 14.11
C PHE A 215 -6.85 -4.08 13.65
N ILE A 216 -5.99 -3.24 14.24
CA ILE A 216 -4.57 -3.19 13.90
C ILE A 216 -3.91 -4.53 14.17
N ASN A 217 -4.21 -5.17 15.31
CA ASN A 217 -3.66 -6.47 15.65
C ASN A 217 -4.06 -7.55 14.63
N ASN A 218 -5.33 -7.65 14.28
CA ASN A 218 -5.79 -8.65 13.32
C ASN A 218 -5.17 -8.45 11.94
N LEU A 219 -5.19 -7.22 11.44
CA LEU A 219 -4.69 -6.91 10.10
C LEU A 219 -3.16 -7.04 10.01
N SER A 220 -2.44 -6.52 11.02
CA SER A 220 -0.99 -6.64 11.11
C SER A 220 -0.55 -8.11 11.21
N SER A 221 -1.22 -8.92 12.03
CA SER A 221 -0.89 -10.33 12.19
C SER A 221 -1.02 -11.10 10.87
N ILE A 222 -2.10 -10.87 10.11
CA ILE A 222 -2.29 -11.50 8.79
C ILE A 222 -1.15 -11.08 7.85
N GLN A 223 -0.87 -9.78 7.74
CA GLN A 223 0.13 -9.26 6.82
C GLN A 223 1.55 -9.75 7.18
N LYS A 224 1.92 -9.72 8.44
CA LYS A 224 3.24 -10.20 8.90
C LYS A 224 3.41 -11.71 8.77
N LYS A 225 2.35 -12.49 9.01
CA LYS A 225 2.34 -13.94 8.75
C LYS A 225 2.62 -14.23 7.26
N ASN A 226 1.95 -13.53 6.37
CA ASN A 226 2.16 -13.69 4.92
C ASN A 226 3.57 -13.27 4.50
N TYR A 227 4.09 -12.17 5.06
CA TYR A 227 5.47 -11.78 4.81
C TYR A 227 6.45 -12.91 5.18
N ARG A 228 6.37 -13.45 6.40
CA ARG A 228 7.24 -14.55 6.86
C ARG A 228 7.14 -15.76 5.94
N LYS A 229 5.92 -16.13 5.53
CA LYS A 229 5.66 -17.24 4.60
C LYS A 229 6.36 -17.06 3.26
N PHE A 230 6.34 -15.85 2.72
CA PHE A 230 6.82 -15.58 1.36
C PHE A 230 8.21 -14.95 1.28
N LYS A 231 8.77 -14.47 2.41
CA LYS A 231 10.08 -13.81 2.48
C LYS A 231 11.19 -14.63 1.81
N LYS A 232 11.28 -15.93 2.07
CA LYS A 232 12.34 -16.79 1.50
C LYS A 232 12.23 -16.86 -0.03
N LYS A 233 11.03 -17.12 -0.56
CA LYS A 233 10.77 -17.26 -2.00
C LYS A 233 11.01 -15.95 -2.78
N TYR A 234 10.63 -14.82 -2.22
CA TYR A 234 10.64 -13.51 -2.92
C TYR A 234 11.58 -12.49 -2.29
N LYS A 235 12.65 -12.93 -1.59
CA LYS A 235 13.59 -12.09 -0.83
C LYS A 235 14.02 -10.81 -1.55
N LYS A 236 14.38 -10.90 -2.85
CA LYS A 236 14.83 -9.76 -3.67
C LYS A 236 13.69 -8.83 -4.14
N ARG A 237 12.45 -9.23 -3.91
CA ARG A 237 11.25 -8.50 -4.39
C ARG A 237 10.32 -8.04 -3.27
N LEU A 238 10.60 -8.41 -2.01
CA LEU A 238 9.90 -7.96 -0.82
C LEU A 238 10.81 -7.06 0.02
N ILE A 239 10.44 -5.80 0.17
CA ILE A 239 11.20 -4.78 0.90
C ILE A 239 10.37 -4.35 2.09
N ILE A 240 10.94 -4.44 3.31
CA ILE A 240 10.34 -3.83 4.51
C ILE A 240 11.01 -2.51 4.77
N VAL A 241 10.19 -1.53 5.10
CA VAL A 241 10.64 -0.20 5.51
C VAL A 241 9.92 0.18 6.79
N LYS A 242 10.63 0.46 7.86
CA LYS A 242 10.05 1.09 9.04
C LYS A 242 9.82 2.56 8.77
N PHE A 243 8.61 3.04 9.06
CA PHE A 243 8.25 4.43 8.77
C PHE A 243 9.14 5.43 9.54
N ASP A 244 9.51 5.11 10.78
CA ASP A 244 10.37 5.98 11.58
C ASP A 244 11.74 6.16 10.92
N ASP A 245 12.36 5.08 10.42
CA ASP A 245 13.63 5.14 9.70
C ASP A 245 13.48 5.91 8.37
N LEU A 246 12.36 5.68 7.65
CA LEU A 246 12.07 6.40 6.42
C LEU A 246 11.89 7.90 6.66
N ALA A 247 11.26 8.29 7.77
CA ALA A 247 10.99 9.69 8.11
C ALA A 247 12.25 10.43 8.62
N THR A 248 13.12 9.74 9.35
CA THR A 248 14.32 10.35 9.97
C THR A 248 15.56 10.27 9.07
N ASN A 249 15.70 9.20 8.28
CA ASN A 249 16.86 8.93 7.43
C ASN A 249 16.42 8.73 5.98
N SER A 250 15.54 9.61 5.47
CA SER A 250 14.89 9.45 4.16
C SER A 250 15.89 9.20 3.04
N ASN A 251 16.97 9.98 2.96
CA ASN A 251 17.94 9.84 1.88
C ASN A 251 18.60 8.45 1.86
N LYS A 252 19.00 7.92 3.03
CA LYS A 252 19.61 6.58 3.14
C LYS A 252 18.61 5.49 2.73
N ILE A 253 17.41 5.52 3.30
CA ILE A 253 16.38 4.51 3.04
C ILE A 253 15.91 4.54 1.58
N LEU A 254 15.68 5.73 1.03
CA LEU A 254 15.26 5.90 -0.36
C LEU A 254 16.36 5.47 -1.35
N LYS A 255 17.64 5.63 -1.00
CA LYS A 255 18.76 5.11 -1.82
C LYS A 255 18.74 3.58 -1.87
N ILE A 256 18.50 2.92 -0.73
CA ILE A 256 18.32 1.45 -0.68
C ILE A 256 17.13 1.02 -1.55
N ILE A 257 15.99 1.70 -1.40
CA ILE A 257 14.79 1.43 -2.20
C ILE A 257 15.10 1.61 -3.69
N SER A 258 15.69 2.74 -4.10
CA SER A 258 15.95 3.02 -5.52
C SER A 258 16.85 1.96 -6.16
N ASN A 259 17.89 1.53 -5.45
CA ASN A 259 18.79 0.45 -5.91
C ASN A 259 18.03 -0.88 -6.06
N THR A 260 17.18 -1.22 -5.07
CA THR A 260 16.40 -2.47 -5.10
C THR A 260 15.38 -2.48 -6.24
N ILE A 261 14.73 -1.35 -6.54
CA ILE A 261 13.78 -1.27 -7.66
C ILE A 261 14.45 -1.02 -9.02
N GLY A 262 15.77 -0.85 -9.05
CA GLY A 262 16.55 -0.70 -10.29
C GLY A 262 16.45 0.69 -10.92
N THR A 263 16.46 1.74 -10.10
CA THR A 263 16.38 3.15 -10.56
C THR A 263 17.31 4.07 -9.77
N LYS A 264 17.30 5.35 -10.13
CA LYS A 264 18.13 6.39 -9.50
C LYS A 264 17.28 7.62 -9.18
N PHE A 265 17.77 8.45 -8.26
CA PHE A 265 17.18 9.77 -8.00
C PHE A 265 17.27 10.66 -9.24
N THR A 266 16.33 11.59 -9.34
CA THR A 266 16.38 12.72 -10.27
C THR A 266 16.73 13.99 -9.51
N LYS A 267 17.06 15.07 -10.24
CA LYS A 267 17.26 16.40 -9.65
C LYS A 267 16.07 16.86 -8.79
N LYS A 268 14.83 16.42 -9.13
CA LYS A 268 13.61 16.77 -8.40
C LYS A 268 13.34 15.90 -7.17
N THR A 269 14.02 14.77 -6.99
CA THR A 269 13.76 13.85 -5.86
C THR A 269 13.93 14.54 -4.51
N ASN A 270 14.98 15.35 -4.35
CA ASN A 270 15.21 16.10 -3.10
C ASN A 270 14.10 17.10 -2.80
N PHE A 271 13.50 17.72 -3.82
CA PHE A 271 12.33 18.57 -3.66
C PHE A 271 11.14 17.78 -3.08
N PHE A 272 10.86 16.58 -3.62
CA PHE A 272 9.78 15.73 -3.10
C PHE A 272 10.06 15.26 -1.66
N ILE A 273 11.30 14.91 -1.34
CA ILE A 273 11.68 14.56 0.04
C ILE A 273 11.38 15.71 1.01
N LYS A 274 11.74 16.95 0.65
CA LYS A 274 11.44 18.13 1.46
C LYS A 274 9.94 18.41 1.55
N LYS A 275 9.22 18.35 0.42
CA LYS A 275 7.77 18.55 0.34
C LYS A 275 7.03 17.60 1.28
N GLU A 276 7.43 16.35 1.34
CA GLU A 276 6.85 15.31 2.22
C GLU A 276 7.43 15.34 3.64
N LYS A 277 8.26 16.34 3.98
CA LYS A 277 8.89 16.48 5.30
C LYS A 277 9.78 15.29 5.68
N GLY A 278 10.57 14.80 4.72
CA GLY A 278 11.62 13.81 4.98
C GLY A 278 12.78 14.37 5.80
N ASN A 279 13.61 13.47 6.37
CA ASN A 279 14.74 13.77 7.24
C ASN A 279 14.35 14.60 8.48
N ARG A 280 13.13 14.39 9.00
CA ARG A 280 12.61 15.08 10.19
C ARG A 280 12.97 14.36 11.47
N LYS A 281 13.06 15.12 12.57
CA LYS A 281 13.19 14.55 13.91
C LYS A 281 11.86 14.00 14.42
N ILE A 282 11.89 12.85 15.09
CA ILE A 282 10.73 12.30 15.79
C ILE A 282 10.65 12.95 17.18
N ASN A 283 9.48 13.43 17.53
CA ASN A 283 9.24 13.95 18.89
C ASN A 283 8.88 12.81 19.85
N TYR A 284 9.89 12.24 20.48
CA TYR A 284 9.73 11.13 21.43
C TYR A 284 8.92 11.50 22.68
N LYS A 285 8.92 12.78 23.12
CA LYS A 285 8.08 13.24 24.25
C LYS A 285 6.59 13.11 23.90
N ILE A 286 6.20 13.56 22.72
CA ILE A 286 4.81 13.41 22.23
C ILE A 286 4.46 11.93 22.07
N LYS A 287 5.36 11.13 21.50
CA LYS A 287 5.16 9.68 21.33
C LYS A 287 4.93 8.97 22.66
N LYS A 288 5.74 9.28 23.69
CA LYS A 288 5.59 8.77 25.05
C LYS A 288 4.24 9.16 25.65
N LYS A 289 3.83 10.42 25.52
CA LYS A 289 2.51 10.92 25.98
C LYS A 289 1.36 10.17 25.31
N ASN A 290 1.42 9.99 23.99
CA ASN A 290 0.42 9.24 23.24
C ASN A 290 0.34 7.77 23.69
N ARG A 291 1.49 7.12 23.90
CA ARG A 291 1.55 5.75 24.42
C ARG A 291 0.88 5.62 25.79
N GLN A 292 1.19 6.54 26.73
CA GLN A 292 0.55 6.55 28.05
C GLN A 292 -0.96 6.73 27.96
N LYS A 293 -1.44 7.65 27.09
CA LYS A 293 -2.86 7.85 26.83
C LYS A 293 -3.52 6.56 26.34
N ILE A 294 -2.92 5.86 25.37
CA ILE A 294 -3.42 4.60 24.86
C ILE A 294 -3.53 3.57 26.00
N LEU A 295 -2.46 3.35 26.76
CA LEU A 295 -2.45 2.35 27.83
C LEU A 295 -3.50 2.63 28.92
N ARG A 296 -3.70 3.88 29.31
CA ARG A 296 -4.75 4.27 30.27
C ARG A 296 -6.18 4.02 29.74
N SER A 297 -6.34 3.97 28.43
CA SER A 297 -7.65 3.76 27.77
C SER A 297 -7.95 2.29 27.47
N LEU A 298 -7.02 1.38 27.75
CA LEU A 298 -7.15 -0.05 27.46
C LEU A 298 -7.35 -0.86 28.75
N SER A 299 -8.24 -1.87 28.69
CA SER A 299 -8.30 -2.90 29.74
C SER A 299 -7.04 -3.76 29.75
N PRO A 300 -6.72 -4.48 30.87
CA PRO A 300 -5.51 -5.31 30.99
C PRO A 300 -5.28 -6.24 29.79
N ARG A 301 -6.34 -6.90 29.32
CA ARG A 301 -6.30 -7.76 28.13
C ARG A 301 -5.83 -7.02 26.89
N PHE A 302 -6.31 -5.82 26.66
CA PHE A 302 -5.95 -5.03 25.47
C PHE A 302 -4.59 -4.34 25.61
N GLN A 303 -4.14 -4.05 26.85
CA GLN A 303 -2.77 -3.63 27.10
C GLN A 303 -1.78 -4.72 26.69
N GLU A 304 -2.04 -6.00 27.04
CA GLU A 304 -1.20 -7.12 26.60
C GLU A 304 -1.13 -7.24 25.08
N ILE A 305 -2.27 -7.14 24.39
CA ILE A 305 -2.32 -7.12 22.92
C ILE A 305 -1.47 -5.99 22.35
N PHE A 306 -1.56 -4.80 22.95
CA PHE A 306 -0.79 -3.64 22.53
C PHE A 306 0.71 -3.81 22.75
N TYR A 307 1.14 -4.35 23.91
CA TYR A 307 2.54 -4.70 24.16
C TYR A 307 3.09 -5.73 23.16
N ASN A 308 2.29 -6.71 22.79
CA ASN A 308 2.67 -7.70 21.79
C ASN A 308 2.83 -7.04 20.40
N LEU A 309 1.98 -6.11 20.02
CA LEU A 309 2.15 -5.32 18.80
C LEU A 309 3.46 -4.52 18.80
N GLU A 310 3.80 -3.85 19.91
CA GLU A 310 5.05 -3.11 20.07
C GLU A 310 6.27 -4.03 19.99
N LYS A 311 6.24 -5.19 20.65
CA LYS A 311 7.30 -6.21 20.60
C LYS A 311 7.49 -6.75 19.18
N GLU A 312 6.37 -7.06 18.51
CA GLU A 312 6.41 -7.52 17.13
C GLU A 312 6.96 -6.46 16.16
N TYR A 313 6.57 -5.18 16.31
CA TYR A 313 7.12 -4.08 15.52
C TYR A 313 8.64 -3.97 15.66
N LYS A 314 9.16 -4.05 16.89
CA LYS A 314 10.60 -3.98 17.15
C LYS A 314 11.38 -5.12 16.48
N ASN A 315 10.82 -6.33 16.53
CA ASN A 315 11.47 -7.55 16.07
C ASN A 315 11.23 -7.90 14.59
N PHE A 316 10.31 -7.19 13.93
CA PHE A 316 9.96 -7.46 12.53
C PHE A 316 11.02 -6.86 11.59
N LYS A 317 11.76 -7.75 10.90
CA LYS A 317 12.84 -7.41 9.96
C LYS A 317 12.66 -8.16 8.64
#